data_0fb5fa5b6c00e103efdc00f79b0ad85d
#
_entry.id   0fb5fa5b6c00e103efdc00f79b0ad85d
#
_cell.length_a   1.000
_cell.length_b   1.000
_cell.length_c   1.000
_cell.angle_alpha   90.00
_cell.angle_beta   90.00
_cell.angle_gamma   90.00
#
_symmetry.space_group_name_H-M   'P 1'
#
loop_
_entity.id
_entity.type
_entity.pdbx_description
1 polymer ?
#
loop_
_entity_poly.entity_id
_entity_poly.type
_entity_poly.pdbx_seq_one_letter_code
_entity_poly.pdbx_strand_id
1 'polypeptide(L)'
;MNKSSLEAVTSFERWAAAFNARDADAMIEEMHFPHIRLAGNEFQTWVTAEDFRDPQDQMTNMLLDEGWCVTVTKSIAAVQSSDQKVHLVIRQSRQRKDGTEYNGFDTLWVFTKINGKWGVQFRSSFLANAVHGVGASRPQF
;
A
#
# COMPACT_ATOMS: atom_id res chain seq x y z
N MET A 1 4.17 7.78 -19.52
CA MET A 1 4.54 6.46 -18.93
C MET A 1 4.51 5.39 -20.01
N ASN A 2 5.42 4.42 -19.94
CA ASN A 2 5.37 3.28 -20.84
C ASN A 2 4.27 2.29 -20.44
N LYS A 3 4.08 1.23 -21.23
CA LYS A 3 3.01 0.25 -21.00
C LYS A 3 3.11 -0.42 -19.63
N SER A 4 4.29 -0.89 -19.24
CA SER A 4 4.48 -1.56 -17.94
C SER A 4 4.15 -0.64 -16.78
N SER A 5 4.58 0.62 -16.85
CA SER A 5 4.28 1.63 -15.84
C SER A 5 2.77 1.88 -15.73
N LEU A 6 2.08 1.99 -16.85
CA LEU A 6 0.63 2.18 -16.85
C LEU A 6 -0.10 0.99 -16.26
N GLU A 7 0.34 -0.24 -16.57
CA GLU A 7 -0.25 -1.45 -16.03
C GLU A 7 -0.04 -1.53 -14.51
N ALA A 8 1.16 -1.18 -14.03
CA ALA A 8 1.45 -1.15 -12.60
C ALA A 8 0.60 -0.09 -11.88
N VAL A 9 0.45 1.10 -12.46
CA VAL A 9 -0.42 2.16 -11.91
C VAL A 9 -1.85 1.67 -11.82
N THR A 10 -2.35 1.00 -12.84
CA THR A 10 -3.72 0.44 -12.84
C THR A 10 -3.89 -0.59 -11.71
N SER A 11 -2.90 -1.45 -11.52
CA SER A 11 -2.91 -2.40 -10.40
C SER A 11 -2.92 -1.67 -9.06
N PHE A 12 -2.09 -0.64 -8.91
CA PHE A 12 -2.09 0.19 -7.71
C PHE A 12 -3.46 0.82 -7.45
N GLU A 13 -4.10 1.36 -8.47
CA GLU A 13 -5.40 2.00 -8.33
C GLU A 13 -6.48 1.02 -7.86
N ARG A 14 -6.44 -0.23 -8.37
CA ARG A 14 -7.35 -1.28 -7.90
C ARG A 14 -7.09 -1.65 -6.44
N TRP A 15 -5.81 -1.75 -6.06
CA TRP A 15 -5.45 -2.00 -4.67
C TRP A 15 -5.93 -0.86 -3.76
N ALA A 16 -5.72 0.37 -4.17
CA ALA A 16 -6.14 1.56 -3.41
C ALA A 16 -7.65 1.61 -3.21
N ALA A 17 -8.41 1.31 -4.26
CA ALA A 17 -9.87 1.23 -4.17
C ALA A 17 -10.31 0.10 -3.21
N ALA A 18 -9.65 -1.05 -3.28
CA ALA A 18 -9.91 -2.17 -2.37
C ALA A 18 -9.58 -1.82 -0.91
N PHE A 19 -8.47 -1.12 -0.69
CA PHE A 19 -8.09 -0.63 0.64
C PHE A 19 -9.17 0.29 1.20
N ASN A 20 -9.65 1.24 0.43
CA ASN A 20 -10.69 2.17 0.86
C ASN A 20 -12.02 1.47 1.12
N ALA A 21 -12.32 0.40 0.39
CA ALA A 21 -13.49 -0.45 0.62
C ALA A 21 -13.28 -1.45 1.76
N ARG A 22 -12.07 -1.53 2.32
CA ARG A 22 -11.66 -2.53 3.30
C ARG A 22 -11.93 -3.96 2.82
N ASP A 23 -11.68 -4.20 1.53
CA ASP A 23 -11.88 -5.49 0.87
C ASP A 23 -10.53 -6.21 0.77
N ALA A 24 -10.26 -7.09 1.74
CA ALA A 24 -8.97 -7.78 1.83
C ALA A 24 -8.71 -8.67 0.61
N ASP A 25 -9.71 -9.38 0.12
CA ASP A 25 -9.54 -10.28 -1.03
C ASP A 25 -9.22 -9.49 -2.31
N ALA A 26 -9.86 -8.35 -2.50
CA ALA A 26 -9.57 -7.49 -3.65
C ALA A 26 -8.17 -6.88 -3.55
N MET A 27 -7.70 -6.54 -2.35
CA MET A 27 -6.30 -6.10 -2.16
C MET A 27 -5.33 -7.22 -2.54
N ILE A 28 -5.59 -8.44 -2.08
CA ILE A 28 -4.73 -9.61 -2.34
C ILE A 28 -4.62 -9.92 -3.83
N GLU A 29 -5.68 -9.69 -4.61
CA GLU A 29 -5.63 -9.86 -6.07
C GLU A 29 -4.57 -8.98 -6.74
N GLU A 30 -4.19 -7.86 -6.13
CA GLU A 30 -3.19 -6.94 -6.66
C GLU A 30 -1.84 -7.08 -5.93
N MET A 31 -1.59 -8.21 -5.26
CA MET A 31 -0.38 -8.45 -4.49
C MET A 31 0.31 -9.73 -4.94
N HIS A 32 1.63 -9.76 -4.79
CA HIS A 32 2.41 -10.99 -4.88
C HIS A 32 3.03 -11.31 -3.52
N PHE A 33 3.11 -12.60 -3.22
CA PHE A 33 3.64 -13.09 -1.96
C PHE A 33 4.90 -13.94 -2.22
N PRO A 34 5.90 -13.92 -1.33
CA PRO A 34 5.94 -13.12 -0.10
C PRO A 34 5.89 -11.63 -0.42
N HIS A 35 5.15 -10.90 0.42
CA HIS A 35 5.04 -9.44 0.35
C HIS A 35 5.78 -8.84 1.52
N ILE A 36 6.61 -7.83 1.27
CA ILE A 36 7.46 -7.22 2.29
C ILE A 36 7.13 -5.74 2.37
N ARG A 37 7.08 -5.22 3.59
CA ARG A 37 6.97 -3.78 3.82
C ARG A 37 8.07 -3.33 4.77
N LEU A 38 8.74 -2.25 4.40
CA LEU A 38 9.61 -1.49 5.28
C LEU A 38 8.84 -0.24 5.69
N ALA A 39 8.38 -0.22 6.93
CA ALA A 39 7.64 0.91 7.48
C ALA A 39 8.49 1.55 8.59
N GLY A 40 8.87 2.81 8.39
CA GLY A 40 9.93 3.38 9.21
C GLY A 40 11.21 2.57 8.99
N ASN A 41 11.73 1.98 10.05
CA ASN A 41 12.92 1.12 9.99
C ASN A 41 12.62 -0.33 10.39
N GLU A 42 11.36 -0.75 10.30
CA GLU A 42 10.94 -2.11 10.64
C GLU A 42 10.41 -2.86 9.42
N PHE A 43 10.88 -4.09 9.26
CA PHE A 43 10.39 -4.98 8.22
C PHE A 43 9.18 -5.77 8.72
N GLN A 44 8.19 -5.88 7.84
CA GLN A 44 7.11 -6.84 7.99
C GLN A 44 7.07 -7.73 6.75
N THR A 45 6.88 -9.02 6.95
CA THR A 45 6.78 -9.97 5.86
C THR A 45 5.47 -10.75 5.97
N TRP A 46 4.71 -10.76 4.88
CA TRP A 46 3.55 -11.63 4.74
C TRP A 46 3.94 -12.70 3.72
N VAL A 47 4.13 -13.93 4.21
CA VAL A 47 4.60 -15.03 3.36
C VAL A 47 3.48 -15.52 2.44
N THR A 48 2.25 -15.54 2.94
CA THR A 48 1.09 -16.03 2.22
C THR A 48 -0.05 -15.00 2.22
N ALA A 49 -1.03 -15.21 1.35
CA ALA A 49 -2.23 -14.38 1.29
C ALA A 49 -3.00 -14.38 2.62
N GLU A 50 -3.06 -15.54 3.28
CA GLU A 50 -3.72 -15.64 4.59
C GLU A 50 -3.05 -14.80 5.65
N ASP A 51 -1.71 -14.75 5.64
CA ASP A 51 -0.95 -13.91 6.58
C ASP A 51 -1.33 -12.43 6.43
N PHE A 52 -1.65 -12.00 5.23
CA PHE A 52 -2.09 -10.63 4.96
C PHE A 52 -3.58 -10.44 5.30
N ARG A 53 -4.41 -11.43 4.98
CA ARG A 53 -5.87 -11.36 5.19
C ARG A 53 -6.24 -11.33 6.66
N ASP A 54 -5.62 -12.19 7.47
CA ASP A 54 -6.01 -12.41 8.85
C ASP A 54 -6.02 -11.14 9.72
N PRO A 55 -5.02 -10.24 9.63
CA PRO A 55 -5.03 -9.03 10.46
C PRO A 55 -5.89 -7.87 9.92
N GLN A 56 -6.60 -8.03 8.81
CA GLN A 56 -7.27 -6.89 8.17
C GLN A 56 -8.43 -6.32 8.99
N ASP A 57 -9.17 -7.14 9.74
CA ASP A 57 -10.21 -6.62 10.62
C ASP A 57 -9.62 -5.76 11.74
N GLN A 58 -8.50 -6.19 12.32
CA GLN A 58 -7.76 -5.41 13.30
C GLN A 58 -7.24 -4.11 12.70
N MET A 59 -6.71 -4.16 11.49
CA MET A 59 -6.25 -2.97 10.76
C MET A 59 -7.41 -1.99 10.53
N THR A 60 -8.58 -2.49 10.15
CA THR A 60 -9.77 -1.64 9.96
C THR A 60 -10.14 -0.94 11.26
N ASN A 61 -10.16 -1.66 12.38
CA ASN A 61 -10.48 -1.07 13.67
C ASN A 61 -9.48 0.01 14.07
N MET A 62 -8.20 -0.20 13.80
CA MET A 62 -7.17 0.79 14.06
C MET A 62 -7.35 2.06 13.23
N LEU A 63 -7.63 1.90 11.94
CA LEU A 63 -7.88 3.03 11.04
C LEU A 63 -9.07 3.87 11.54
N LEU A 64 -10.16 3.20 11.93
CA LEU A 64 -11.35 3.87 12.45
C LEU A 64 -11.05 4.60 13.78
N ASP A 65 -10.24 4.00 14.65
CA ASP A 65 -9.82 4.64 15.90
C ASP A 65 -8.96 5.88 15.65
N GLU A 66 -8.21 5.93 14.55
CA GLU A 66 -7.45 7.11 14.14
C GLU A 66 -8.35 8.23 13.58
N GLY A 67 -9.59 7.93 13.25
CA GLY A 67 -10.48 8.84 12.56
C GLY A 67 -10.43 8.73 11.04
N TRP A 68 -9.84 7.66 10.50
CA TRP A 68 -9.73 7.44 9.07
C TRP A 68 -11.11 7.26 8.41
N CYS A 69 -11.29 7.91 7.27
CA CYS A 69 -12.44 7.69 6.40
C CYS A 69 -12.00 7.17 5.03
N VAL A 70 -10.92 7.75 4.49
CA VAL A 70 -10.44 7.41 3.15
C VAL A 70 -8.95 7.72 3.04
N THR A 71 -8.25 6.98 2.17
CA THR A 71 -6.90 7.30 1.75
C THR A 71 -6.95 7.80 0.31
N VAL A 72 -6.43 9.01 0.10
CA VAL A 72 -6.41 9.67 -1.21
C VAL A 72 -4.99 9.67 -1.75
N THR A 73 -4.82 9.29 -3.02
CA THR A 73 -3.54 9.38 -3.71
C THR A 73 -3.37 10.80 -4.23
N LYS A 74 -2.36 11.51 -3.73
CA LYS A 74 -2.10 12.90 -4.12
C LYS A 74 -1.21 13.00 -5.35
N SER A 75 -0.28 12.07 -5.52
CA SER A 75 0.59 12.00 -6.67
C SER A 75 1.14 10.59 -6.85
N ILE A 76 1.50 10.26 -8.09
CA ILE A 76 2.10 8.98 -8.43
C ILE A 76 3.04 9.18 -9.61
N ALA A 77 4.23 8.59 -9.54
CA ALA A 77 5.22 8.64 -10.59
C ALA A 77 5.93 7.30 -10.71
N ALA A 78 6.07 6.78 -11.94
CA ALA A 78 6.90 5.63 -12.22
C ALA A 78 8.34 6.14 -12.40
N VAL A 79 9.22 5.75 -11.48
CA VAL A 79 10.60 6.26 -11.45
C VAL A 79 11.59 5.31 -12.10
N GLN A 80 11.28 4.02 -12.12
CA GLN A 80 12.07 2.98 -12.80
C GLN A 80 11.11 1.91 -13.29
N SER A 81 11.36 1.38 -14.47
CA SER A 81 10.48 0.35 -15.03
C SER A 81 11.21 -0.56 -16.00
N SER A 82 10.76 -1.81 -16.02
CA SER A 82 11.11 -2.82 -17.02
C SER A 82 9.85 -3.60 -17.38
N ASP A 83 9.98 -4.60 -18.24
CA ASP A 83 8.84 -5.45 -18.62
C ASP A 83 8.28 -6.26 -17.46
N GLN A 84 9.03 -6.41 -16.37
CA GLN A 84 8.66 -7.28 -15.26
C GLN A 84 8.69 -6.60 -13.89
N LYS A 85 9.15 -5.35 -13.81
CA LYS A 85 9.25 -4.65 -12.53
C LYS A 85 9.08 -3.15 -12.72
N VAL A 86 8.25 -2.54 -11.87
CA VAL A 86 8.00 -1.09 -11.89
C VAL A 86 8.10 -0.56 -10.46
N HIS A 87 8.85 0.52 -10.31
CA HIS A 87 8.90 1.26 -9.05
C HIS A 87 8.03 2.50 -9.16
N LEU A 88 7.03 2.60 -8.27
CA LEU A 88 6.14 3.76 -8.18
C LEU A 88 6.48 4.55 -6.91
N VAL A 89 6.65 5.85 -7.06
CA VAL A 89 6.74 6.78 -5.92
C VAL A 89 5.40 7.47 -5.80
N ILE A 90 4.81 7.40 -4.60
CA ILE A 90 3.44 7.79 -4.37
C ILE A 90 3.36 8.68 -3.14
N ARG A 91 2.55 9.74 -3.22
CA ARG A 91 2.16 10.54 -2.05
C ARG A 91 0.73 10.20 -1.68
N GLN A 92 0.51 9.75 -0.45
CA GLN A 92 -0.79 9.37 0.06
C GLN A 92 -1.23 10.24 1.22
N SER A 93 -2.55 10.40 1.35
CA SER A 93 -3.17 11.23 2.37
C SER A 93 -4.28 10.42 3.05
N ARG A 94 -4.10 10.12 4.33
CA ARG A 94 -5.16 9.57 5.16
C ARG A 94 -6.02 10.71 5.66
N GLN A 95 -7.33 10.63 5.41
CA GLN A 95 -8.24 11.72 5.64
C GLN A 95 -9.40 11.30 6.54
N ARG A 96 -9.89 12.26 7.30
CA ARG A 96 -11.09 12.12 8.11
C ARG A 96 -12.34 12.32 7.27
N LYS A 97 -13.50 12.07 7.87
CA LYS A 97 -14.79 12.21 7.20
C LYS A 97 -15.04 13.63 6.66
N ASP A 98 -14.49 14.65 7.33
CA ASP A 98 -14.62 16.04 6.91
C ASP A 98 -13.63 16.43 5.79
N GLY A 99 -12.81 15.50 5.32
CA GLY A 99 -11.84 15.72 4.26
C GLY A 99 -10.49 16.24 4.74
N THR A 100 -10.31 16.44 6.05
CA THR A 100 -9.00 16.88 6.55
C THR A 100 -8.00 15.75 6.58
N GLU A 101 -6.76 16.03 6.16
CA GLU A 101 -5.66 15.09 6.26
C GLU A 101 -5.17 15.01 7.71
N TYR A 102 -5.06 13.80 8.24
CA TYR A 102 -4.43 13.61 9.54
C TYR A 102 -3.08 12.90 9.43
N ASN A 103 -2.79 12.25 8.31
CA ASN A 103 -1.53 11.55 8.10
C ASN A 103 -1.22 11.50 6.60
N GLY A 104 -0.30 12.38 6.15
CA GLY A 104 0.21 12.38 4.79
C GLY A 104 1.60 11.76 4.77
N PHE A 105 1.90 10.93 3.77
CA PHE A 105 3.20 10.25 3.73
C PHE A 105 3.60 9.89 2.31
N ASP A 106 4.92 9.79 2.12
CA ASP A 106 5.52 9.28 0.90
C ASP A 106 5.71 7.77 1.01
N THR A 107 5.57 7.08 -0.11
CA THR A 107 5.74 5.63 -0.15
C THR A 107 6.28 5.19 -1.51
N LEU A 108 7.13 4.18 -1.50
CA LEU A 108 7.66 3.52 -2.69
C LEU A 108 7.04 2.14 -2.79
N TRP A 109 6.46 1.82 -3.94
CA TRP A 109 5.84 0.53 -4.20
C TRP A 109 6.55 -0.15 -5.35
N VAL A 110 6.96 -1.38 -5.15
CA VAL A 110 7.60 -2.20 -6.17
C VAL A 110 6.58 -3.22 -6.67
N PHE A 111 6.16 -3.05 -7.91
CA PHE A 111 5.28 -3.99 -8.61
C PHE A 111 6.11 -4.96 -9.41
N THR A 112 5.75 -6.23 -9.37
CA THR A 112 6.38 -7.29 -10.15
C THR A 112 5.34 -7.95 -11.03
N LYS A 113 5.78 -8.41 -12.22
CA LYS A 113 4.94 -9.18 -13.13
C LYS A 113 5.36 -10.63 -13.05
N ILE A 114 4.48 -11.47 -12.51
CA ILE A 114 4.72 -12.89 -12.31
C ILE A 114 3.61 -13.67 -13.00
N ASN A 115 3.99 -14.59 -13.90
CA ASN A 115 3.02 -15.36 -14.70
C ASN A 115 2.02 -14.46 -15.43
N GLY A 116 2.51 -13.35 -15.97
CA GLY A 116 1.69 -12.40 -16.73
C GLY A 116 0.84 -11.46 -15.89
N LYS A 117 0.92 -11.53 -14.56
CA LYS A 117 0.10 -10.72 -13.66
C LYS A 117 0.94 -9.75 -12.86
N TRP A 118 0.55 -8.47 -12.85
CA TRP A 118 1.14 -7.46 -11.98
C TRP A 118 0.60 -7.56 -10.56
N GLY A 119 1.47 -7.35 -9.58
CA GLY A 119 1.09 -7.25 -8.18
C GLY A 119 2.20 -6.58 -7.39
N VAL A 120 1.83 -5.85 -6.33
CA VAL A 120 2.81 -5.23 -5.45
C VAL A 120 3.47 -6.31 -4.58
N GLN A 121 4.80 -6.27 -4.51
CA GLN A 121 5.57 -7.26 -3.74
C GLN A 121 6.42 -6.61 -2.65
N PHE A 122 6.70 -5.32 -2.75
CA PHE A 122 7.46 -4.58 -1.73
C PHE A 122 6.92 -3.17 -1.62
N ARG A 123 6.82 -2.67 -0.38
CA ARG A 123 6.48 -1.28 -0.09
C ARG A 123 7.46 -0.71 0.92
N SER A 124 7.90 0.52 0.70
CA SER A 124 8.69 1.27 1.67
C SER A 124 7.94 2.57 1.98
N SER A 125 7.49 2.73 3.21
CA SER A 125 6.55 3.79 3.57
C SER A 125 7.08 4.67 4.71
N PHE A 126 6.86 5.98 4.57
CA PHE A 126 7.16 6.99 5.59
C PHE A 126 5.86 7.34 6.32
N LEU A 127 5.33 6.36 7.06
CA LEU A 127 4.12 6.55 7.85
C LEU A 127 4.47 7.09 9.23
N ALA A 128 3.69 8.05 9.71
CA ALA A 128 3.73 8.49 11.10
C ALA A 128 2.78 7.64 11.96
N ASN A 129 2.96 7.69 13.28
CA ASN A 129 2.10 7.00 14.26
C ASN A 129 2.15 5.48 14.10
N ALA A 130 3.34 4.93 14.20
CA ALA A 130 3.56 3.49 14.07
C ALA A 130 2.69 2.68 15.01
N VAL A 131 2.06 1.65 14.44
CA VAL A 131 1.52 0.56 15.22
C VAL A 131 2.13 -0.72 14.67
N HIS A 132 2.91 -1.37 15.50
CA HIS A 132 3.70 -2.53 15.12
C HIS A 132 2.80 -3.69 14.67
N GLY A 133 3.13 -4.27 13.53
CA GLY A 133 2.49 -5.49 13.03
C GLY A 133 1.18 -5.31 12.29
N VAL A 134 0.56 -4.13 12.25
CA VAL A 134 -0.81 -3.98 11.73
C VAL A 134 -0.96 -2.99 10.58
N GLY A 135 0.10 -2.43 10.08
CA GLY A 135 -0.04 -1.59 8.90
C GLY A 135 0.28 -0.12 9.09
N ALA A 136 0.31 0.39 10.30
CA ALA A 136 0.84 1.70 10.58
C ALA A 136 2.32 1.60 10.89
N SER A 137 3.06 2.67 10.72
CA SER A 137 4.48 2.69 11.00
C SER A 137 4.82 3.70 12.10
N ARG A 138 6.06 3.61 12.58
CA ARG A 138 6.55 4.57 13.57
C ARG A 138 6.70 5.95 12.97
N PRO A 139 6.62 7.02 13.79
CA PRO A 139 6.91 8.36 13.34
C PRO A 139 8.31 8.42 12.71
N GLN A 140 8.42 9.22 11.67
CA GLN A 140 9.71 9.48 11.00
C GLN A 140 10.42 10.66 11.66
N PHE A 141 11.71 10.62 11.62
CA PHE A 141 12.58 11.67 12.18
C PHE A 141 13.32 12.38 11.07
#